data_dd8d587560664a9f1de82cd8550cfb9c
#
_entry.id   dd8d587560664a9f1de82cd8550cfb9c
#
_cell.length_a   1.000
_cell.length_b   1.000
_cell.length_c   1.000
_cell.angle_alpha   90.00
_cell.angle_beta   90.00
_cell.angle_gamma   90.00
#
_symmetry.space_group_name_H-M   'P 1'
#
loop_
_entity.id
_entity.type
_entity.pdbx_description
1 polymer ?
#
loop_
_entity_poly.entity_id
_entity_poly.type
_entity_poly.pdbx_seq_one_letter_code
_entity_poly.pdbx_strand_id
1 'polypeptide(L)'
;MKLSAEITMYPLQDKYLPIIENFIAHLKSYKDITLEVFPTCTVVMGNFDDVMQVVSSSIKWSADNKDKAVFIAKFLPNYEAL
;
A
#
# COMPACT_ATOMS: atom_id res chain seq x y z
N MET A 1 -1.90 12.87 14.12
CA MET A 1 -2.69 13.39 12.99
C MET A 1 -3.07 12.29 12.04
N LYS A 2 -4.15 12.45 11.32
CA LYS A 2 -4.56 11.50 10.28
C LYS A 2 -3.73 11.67 9.01
N LEU A 3 -3.45 10.56 8.36
CA LEU A 3 -2.74 10.51 7.09
C LEU A 3 -3.49 9.56 6.16
N SER A 4 -3.70 9.98 4.93
CA SER A 4 -4.14 9.09 3.87
C SER A 4 -2.99 8.90 2.88
N ALA A 5 -2.82 7.68 2.39
CA ALA A 5 -1.83 7.35 1.36
C ALA A 5 -2.50 6.60 0.22
N GLU A 6 -2.29 7.06 -1.00
CA GLU A 6 -2.69 6.33 -2.21
C GLU A 6 -1.47 5.60 -2.74
N ILE A 7 -1.57 4.29 -2.83
CA ILE A 7 -0.46 3.45 -3.28
C ILE A 7 -0.84 2.79 -4.59
N THR A 8 0.03 2.91 -5.59
CA THR A 8 -0.10 2.19 -6.85
C THR A 8 1.16 1.35 -7.05
N MET A 9 0.97 0.06 -7.31
CA MET A 9 2.04 -0.88 -7.57
C MET A 9 2.08 -1.23 -9.06
N TYR A 10 3.25 -1.10 -9.67
CA TYR A 10 3.49 -1.49 -11.06
C TYR A 10 4.53 -2.61 -11.09
N PRO A 11 4.10 -3.89 -11.10
CA PRO A 11 5.05 -5.00 -11.21
C PRO A 11 5.75 -4.99 -12.56
N LEU A 12 7.05 -5.29 -12.54
CA LEU A 12 7.91 -5.34 -13.74
C LEU A 12 8.13 -6.79 -14.17
N GLN A 13 7.07 -7.60 -14.12
CA GLN A 13 7.12 -9.04 -14.41
C GLN A 13 5.89 -9.44 -15.22
N ASP A 14 6.03 -10.48 -16.03
CA ASP A 14 4.96 -10.92 -16.94
C ASP A 14 3.68 -11.32 -16.19
N LYS A 15 3.83 -12.06 -15.10
CA LYS A 15 2.68 -12.48 -14.29
C LYS A 15 2.43 -11.46 -13.18
N TYR A 16 1.95 -10.29 -13.56
CA TYR A 16 1.79 -9.16 -12.64
C TYR A 16 0.57 -9.28 -11.70
N LEU A 17 -0.50 -9.91 -12.16
CA LEU A 17 -1.76 -9.91 -11.39
C LEU A 17 -1.64 -10.64 -10.04
N PRO A 18 -1.06 -11.85 -9.95
CA PRO A 18 -0.84 -12.48 -8.65
C PRO A 18 0.03 -11.65 -7.71
N ILE A 19 1.00 -10.91 -8.25
CA ILE A 19 1.88 -10.06 -7.44
C ILE A 19 1.09 -8.94 -6.80
N ILE A 20 0.21 -8.28 -7.57
CA ILE A 20 -0.66 -7.21 -7.05
C ILE A 20 -1.63 -7.78 -6.01
N GLU A 21 -2.26 -8.91 -6.31
CA GLU A 21 -3.21 -9.54 -5.39
C GLU A 21 -2.56 -9.92 -4.06
N ASN A 22 -1.35 -10.47 -4.11
CA ASN A 22 -0.60 -10.84 -2.91
C ASN A 22 -0.21 -9.62 -2.09
N PHE A 23 0.17 -8.52 -2.75
CA PHE A 23 0.50 -7.27 -2.09
C PHE A 23 -0.72 -6.69 -1.37
N ILE A 24 -1.87 -6.68 -2.03
CA ILE A 24 -3.13 -6.20 -1.44
C ILE A 24 -3.51 -7.08 -0.24
N ALA A 25 -3.39 -8.39 -0.37
CA ALA A 25 -3.67 -9.31 0.73
C ALA A 25 -2.77 -9.03 1.93
N HIS A 26 -1.49 -8.74 1.67
CA HIS A 26 -0.54 -8.36 2.72
C HIS A 26 -0.96 -7.05 3.40
N LEU A 27 -1.34 -6.04 2.63
CA LEU A 27 -1.83 -4.77 3.19
C LEU A 27 -3.04 -4.98 4.09
N LYS A 28 -3.95 -5.88 3.72
CA LYS A 28 -5.14 -6.20 4.52
C LYS A 28 -4.82 -6.88 5.84
N SER A 29 -3.61 -7.38 6.03
CA SER A 29 -3.20 -8.01 7.29
C SER A 29 -2.92 -7.01 8.41
N TYR A 30 -2.72 -5.73 8.10
CA TYR A 30 -2.49 -4.70 9.11
C TYR A 30 -3.82 -4.27 9.74
N LYS A 31 -3.81 -4.12 11.07
CA LYS A 31 -5.05 -3.89 11.84
C LYS A 31 -5.28 -2.43 12.22
N ASP A 32 -4.22 -1.64 12.28
CA ASP A 32 -4.29 -0.27 12.79
C ASP A 32 -4.60 0.77 11.72
N ILE A 33 -5.02 0.31 10.54
CA ILE A 33 -5.33 1.18 9.41
C ILE A 33 -6.66 0.79 8.80
N THR A 34 -7.27 1.75 8.10
CA THR A 34 -8.40 1.52 7.21
C THR A 34 -7.88 1.43 5.79
N LEU A 35 -8.40 0.49 5.02
CA LEU A 35 -7.90 0.24 3.66
C LEU A 35 -9.07 0.03 2.71
N GLU A 36 -8.97 0.60 1.53
CA GLU A 36 -9.92 0.37 0.46
C GLU A 36 -9.20 0.26 -0.87
N VAL A 37 -9.58 -0.73 -1.67
CA VAL A 37 -8.96 -1.02 -2.96
C VAL A 37 -9.82 -0.45 -4.08
N PHE A 38 -9.20 0.35 -4.93
CA PHE A 38 -9.82 0.91 -6.13
C PHE A 38 -9.14 0.33 -7.37
N PRO A 39 -9.73 0.49 -8.57
CA PRO A 39 -9.15 -0.11 -9.78
C PRO A 39 -7.71 0.29 -10.08
N THR A 40 -7.30 1.52 -9.75
CA THR A 40 -5.96 2.03 -10.08
C THR A 40 -5.09 2.31 -8.87
N CYS A 41 -5.60 2.14 -7.66
CA CYS A 41 -4.81 2.42 -6.46
C CYS A 41 -5.44 1.75 -5.24
N THR A 42 -4.67 1.71 -4.16
CA THR A 42 -5.16 1.29 -2.85
C THR A 42 -4.98 2.47 -1.91
N VAL A 43 -6.03 2.81 -1.17
CA VAL A 43 -5.97 3.89 -0.19
C VAL A 43 -5.83 3.30 1.21
N VAL A 44 -4.84 3.78 1.94
CA VAL A 44 -4.57 3.42 3.33
C VAL A 44 -4.76 4.68 4.18
N MET A 45 -5.53 4.59 5.25
CA MET A 45 -5.80 5.72 6.13
C MET A 45 -5.67 5.32 7.58
N GLY A 46 -5.17 6.22 8.41
CA GLY A 46 -5.04 6.02 9.83
C GLY A 46 -4.20 7.12 10.47
N ASN A 47 -3.66 6.84 11.66
CA ASN A 47 -2.72 7.74 12.29
C ASN A 47 -1.42 7.80 11.47
N PHE A 48 -0.78 8.95 11.47
CA PHE A 48 0.40 9.21 10.64
C PHE A 48 1.47 8.11 10.76
N ASP A 49 1.87 7.80 12.00
CA ASP A 49 2.93 6.82 12.20
C ASP A 49 2.53 5.41 11.75
N ASP A 50 1.26 5.04 11.97
CA ASP A 50 0.75 3.73 11.56
C ASP A 50 0.74 3.59 10.04
N VAL A 51 0.29 4.63 9.33
CA VAL A 51 0.27 4.61 7.86
C VAL A 51 1.69 4.56 7.28
N MET A 52 2.59 5.39 7.81
CA MET A 52 3.98 5.37 7.35
C MET A 52 4.64 4.03 7.60
N GLN A 53 4.36 3.40 8.73
CA GLN A 53 4.88 2.07 9.03
C GLN A 53 4.33 1.02 8.06
N VAL A 54 3.03 1.05 7.80
CA VAL A 54 2.41 0.12 6.86
C VAL A 54 3.02 0.26 5.46
N VAL A 55 3.17 1.49 4.97
CA VAL A 55 3.75 1.74 3.65
C VAL A 55 5.17 1.22 3.57
N SER A 56 6.02 1.59 4.52
CA SER A 56 7.43 1.16 4.50
C SER A 56 7.56 -0.35 4.66
N SER A 57 6.82 -0.95 5.59
CA SER A 57 6.88 -2.38 5.86
C SER A 57 6.37 -3.22 4.69
N SER A 58 5.32 -2.78 4.02
CA SER A 58 4.73 -3.52 2.90
C SER A 58 5.62 -3.47 1.66
N ILE A 59 6.24 -2.32 1.39
CA ILE A 59 7.21 -2.21 0.29
C ILE A 59 8.41 -3.12 0.56
N LYS A 60 8.91 -3.13 1.79
CA LYS A 60 10.00 -4.01 2.18
C LYS A 60 9.61 -5.48 2.07
N TRP A 61 8.41 -5.83 2.49
CA TRP A 61 7.88 -7.19 2.36
C TRP A 61 7.88 -7.65 0.90
N SER A 62 7.42 -6.80 -0.01
CA SER A 62 7.41 -7.10 -1.44
C SER A 62 8.83 -7.31 -1.98
N ALA A 63 9.76 -6.45 -1.60
CA ALA A 63 11.16 -6.59 -2.01
C ALA A 63 11.80 -7.87 -1.45
N ASP A 64 11.49 -8.22 -0.21
CA ASP A 64 12.00 -9.45 0.42
C ASP A 64 11.43 -10.71 -0.27
N ASN A 65 10.23 -10.61 -0.86
CA ASN A 65 9.65 -11.67 -1.69
C ASN A 65 10.26 -11.75 -3.09
N LYS A 66 11.25 -10.92 -3.39
CA LYS A 66 11.91 -10.84 -4.70
C LYS A 66 11.00 -10.29 -5.79
N ASP A 67 9.94 -9.60 -5.43
CA ASP A 67 9.11 -8.90 -6.41
C ASP A 67 9.87 -7.71 -6.96
N LYS A 68 9.78 -7.53 -8.27
CA LYS A 68 10.31 -6.33 -8.93
C LYS A 68 9.15 -5.44 -9.31
N ALA A 69 9.04 -4.31 -8.65
CA ALA A 69 7.92 -3.42 -8.87
C ALA A 69 8.33 -1.96 -8.63
N VAL A 70 7.59 -1.07 -9.29
CA VAL A 70 7.63 0.37 -9.00
C VAL A 70 6.44 0.68 -8.13
N PHE A 71 6.66 1.44 -7.06
CA PHE A 71 5.59 1.93 -6.20
C PHE A 71 5.50 3.44 -6.35
N ILE A 72 4.28 3.92 -6.56
CA ILE A 72 3.98 5.35 -6.51
C ILE A 72 3.05 5.56 -5.34
N ALA A 73 3.42 6.48 -4.45
CA ALA A 73 2.62 6.81 -3.29
C ALA A 73 2.37 8.30 -3.23
N LYS A 74 1.11 8.66 -2.97
CA LYS A 74 0.71 10.04 -2.68
C LYS A 74 0.30 10.11 -1.23
N PHE A 75 0.79 11.10 -0.52
CA PHE A 75 0.48 11.28 0.89
C PHE A 75 -0.33 12.56 1.09
N LEU A 76 -1.44 12.44 1.82
CA LEU A 76 -2.33 13.54 2.13
C LEU A 76 -2.41 13.68 3.66
N PRO A 77 -1.51 14.47 4.26
CA PRO A 77 -1.55 14.68 5.70
C PRO A 77 -2.77 15.53 6.10
N ASN A 78 -3.32 15.22 7.26
CA ASN A 78 -4.53 15.86 7.80
C ASN A 78 -5.76 15.68 6.90
N TYR A 79 -5.80 14.61 6.11
CA TYR A 79 -6.90 14.34 5.21
C TYR A 79 -7.39 12.90 5.38
N GLU A 80 -8.68 12.75 5.55
CA GLU A 80 -9.33 11.45 5.65
C GLU A 80 -9.97 11.12 4.31
N ALA A 81 -9.27 10.32 3.50
CA ALA A 81 -9.72 9.95 2.17
C ALA A 81 -10.79 8.85 2.17
N LEU A 82 -10.96 8.19 3.30
CA LEU A 82 -11.93 7.10 3.47
C LEU A 82 -12.99 7.41 4.51
#